data_72396b6782eb497f4c88cfbd7d56bec3
#
_entry.id   72396b6782eb497f4c88cfbd7d56bec3
#
_cell.length_a   1.000
_cell.length_b   1.000
_cell.length_c   1.000
_cell.angle_alpha   90.00
_cell.angle_beta   90.00
_cell.angle_gamma   90.00
#
_symmetry.space_group_name_H-M   'P 1'
#
loop_
_entity.id
_entity.type
_entity.pdbx_description
1 polymer ?
#
loop_
_entity_poly.entity_id
_entity_poly.type
_entity_poly.pdbx_seq_one_letter_code
_entity_poly.pdbx_strand_id
1 'polypeptide(L)'
;SSETIVNLEQFASLLHEWNQIHNLTGAKSIDAIYVNIVDSLYPLTFIKTPKTLLDVGTGAGFPGLVLAIALPDTKVVLAEPLKKRVSFLKYAAIDLELSNVSVEAKRVESVAHEAFDLISSRAVTNTKLLLDLTEKISDAHTEYLFYKGSRVFDEIEDVQHQLRYDIVQKNQRNYLYIKGSA
;
A
#
# COMPACT_ATOMS: atom_id res chain seq x y z
N SER A 1 1.17 -10.66 -15.99
CA SER A 1 1.77 -10.67 -17.35
C SER A 1 3.29 -10.75 -17.26
N SER A 2 3.98 -11.05 -18.35
CA SER A 2 5.46 -11.01 -18.41
C SER A 2 5.99 -9.61 -18.16
N GLU A 3 5.33 -8.59 -18.65
CA GLU A 3 5.64 -7.19 -18.40
C GLU A 3 5.59 -6.82 -16.92
N THR A 4 4.55 -7.29 -16.20
CA THR A 4 4.44 -7.10 -14.74
C THR A 4 5.67 -7.66 -14.00
N ILE A 5 6.17 -8.83 -14.39
CA ILE A 5 7.35 -9.44 -13.76
C ILE A 5 8.59 -8.59 -14.04
N VAL A 6 8.78 -8.17 -15.28
CA VAL A 6 9.92 -7.30 -15.67
C VAL A 6 9.89 -5.99 -14.87
N ASN A 7 8.74 -5.35 -14.75
CA ASN A 7 8.61 -4.11 -13.99
C ASN A 7 8.85 -4.31 -12.47
N LEU A 8 8.44 -5.44 -11.90
CA LEU A 8 8.73 -5.76 -10.50
C LEU A 8 10.22 -6.01 -10.26
N GLU A 9 10.92 -6.68 -11.19
CA GLU A 9 12.37 -6.90 -11.12
C GLU A 9 13.13 -5.57 -11.28
N GLN A 10 12.71 -4.72 -12.21
CA GLN A 10 13.28 -3.38 -12.40
C GLN A 10 13.04 -2.50 -11.15
N PHE A 11 11.85 -2.50 -10.58
CA PHE A 11 11.56 -1.81 -9.31
C PHE A 11 12.47 -2.29 -8.18
N ALA A 12 12.66 -3.62 -8.05
CA ALA A 12 13.51 -4.18 -7.01
C ALA A 12 14.98 -3.71 -7.16
N SER A 13 15.50 -3.74 -8.38
CA SER A 13 16.86 -3.29 -8.68
C SER A 13 17.03 -1.79 -8.41
N LEU A 14 16.10 -0.98 -8.89
CA LEU A 14 16.09 0.46 -8.70
C LEU A 14 16.03 0.83 -7.20
N LEU A 15 15.14 0.20 -6.44
CA LEU A 15 15.05 0.43 -5.00
C LEU A 15 16.33 0.00 -4.27
N HIS A 16 16.93 -1.11 -4.67
CA HIS A 16 18.19 -1.58 -4.09
C HIS A 16 19.30 -0.54 -4.28
N GLU A 17 19.48 -0.02 -5.49
CA GLU A 17 20.48 1.01 -5.81
C GLU A 17 20.26 2.31 -5.01
N TRP A 18 19.03 2.84 -5.03
CA TRP A 18 18.70 4.06 -4.30
C TRP A 18 18.85 3.89 -2.79
N ASN A 19 18.53 2.71 -2.27
CA ASN A 19 18.61 2.43 -0.82
C ASN A 19 20.05 2.44 -0.30
N GLN A 20 21.05 2.10 -1.14
CA GLN A 20 22.48 2.18 -0.77
C GLN A 20 22.90 3.61 -0.41
N ILE A 21 22.29 4.61 -1.07
CA ILE A 21 22.65 6.02 -0.92
C ILE A 21 21.71 6.74 0.06
N HIS A 22 20.41 6.49 -0.07
CA HIS A 22 19.38 7.31 0.57
C HIS A 22 18.71 6.69 1.79
N ASN A 23 18.96 5.40 2.06
CA ASN A 23 18.36 4.68 3.20
C ASN A 23 16.83 4.82 3.25
N LEU A 24 16.16 4.44 2.15
CA LEU A 24 14.71 4.59 1.95
C LEU A 24 13.90 3.54 2.71
N THR A 25 14.48 2.34 2.87
CA THR A 25 13.83 1.17 3.50
C THR A 25 14.81 0.38 4.36
N GLY A 26 14.27 -0.36 5.34
CA GLY A 26 15.03 -1.32 6.13
C GLY A 26 15.45 -2.59 5.38
N ALA A 27 14.92 -2.86 4.18
CA ALA A 27 15.32 -3.97 3.33
C ALA A 27 16.70 -3.69 2.73
N LYS A 28 17.76 -4.28 3.30
CA LYS A 28 19.15 -4.00 2.91
C LYS A 28 19.68 -4.87 1.78
N SER A 29 19.01 -5.96 1.44
CA SER A 29 19.37 -6.85 0.34
C SER A 29 18.28 -6.90 -0.71
N ILE A 30 18.63 -7.31 -1.91
CA ILE A 30 17.67 -7.52 -3.01
C ILE A 30 16.64 -8.60 -2.63
N ASP A 31 17.05 -9.66 -1.94
CA ASP A 31 16.15 -10.72 -1.47
C ASP A 31 15.12 -10.19 -0.48
N ALA A 32 15.54 -9.31 0.45
CA ALA A 32 14.61 -8.67 1.39
C ALA A 32 13.60 -7.76 0.67
N ILE A 33 13.99 -7.13 -0.45
CA ILE A 33 13.09 -6.37 -1.31
C ILE A 33 12.09 -7.30 -2.00
N TYR A 34 12.53 -8.43 -2.54
CA TYR A 34 11.63 -9.43 -3.14
C TYR A 34 10.64 -10.00 -2.13
N VAL A 35 11.06 -10.27 -0.89
CA VAL A 35 10.15 -10.69 0.19
C VAL A 35 9.05 -9.64 0.40
N ASN A 36 9.39 -8.35 0.40
CA ASN A 36 8.41 -7.28 0.53
C ASN A 36 7.48 -7.16 -0.70
N ILE A 37 7.97 -7.43 -1.91
CA ILE A 37 7.17 -7.48 -3.14
C ILE A 37 6.13 -8.61 -3.03
N VAL A 38 6.56 -9.82 -2.68
CA VAL A 38 5.66 -10.97 -2.53
C VAL A 38 4.63 -10.73 -1.42
N ASP A 39 5.06 -10.16 -0.26
CA ASP A 39 4.16 -9.76 0.82
C ASP A 39 3.09 -8.77 0.33
N SER A 40 3.48 -7.80 -0.50
CA SER A 40 2.57 -6.79 -1.06
C SER A 40 1.56 -7.37 -2.05
N LEU A 41 1.96 -8.35 -2.85
CA LEU A 41 1.12 -8.97 -3.88
C LEU A 41 0.14 -10.02 -3.34
N TYR A 42 0.46 -10.64 -2.20
CA TYR A 42 -0.34 -11.76 -1.68
C TYR A 42 -1.84 -11.46 -1.55
N PRO A 43 -2.27 -10.27 -1.07
CA PRO A 43 -3.69 -9.93 -0.96
C PRO A 43 -4.47 -9.97 -2.27
N LEU A 44 -3.81 -9.87 -3.43
CA LEU A 44 -4.48 -10.00 -4.74
C LEU A 44 -5.14 -11.37 -4.95
N THR A 45 -4.82 -12.35 -4.10
CA THR A 45 -5.45 -13.68 -4.12
C THR A 45 -6.84 -13.71 -3.47
N PHE A 46 -7.23 -12.68 -2.70
CA PHE A 46 -8.48 -12.67 -1.95
C PHE A 46 -9.26 -11.34 -1.98
N ILE A 47 -8.66 -10.24 -2.42
CA ILE A 47 -9.37 -8.97 -2.60
C ILE A 47 -9.95 -8.86 -4.01
N LYS A 48 -10.95 -7.99 -4.18
CA LYS A 48 -11.41 -7.57 -5.50
C LYS A 48 -10.46 -6.53 -6.09
N THR A 49 -10.29 -6.51 -7.40
CA THR A 49 -9.52 -5.47 -8.08
C THR A 49 -10.25 -4.12 -7.96
N PRO A 50 -9.66 -3.11 -7.29
CA PRO A 50 -10.28 -1.79 -7.16
C PRO A 50 -10.06 -0.97 -8.43
N LYS A 51 -10.91 0.03 -8.68
CA LYS A 51 -10.67 1.04 -9.73
C LYS A 51 -9.74 2.16 -9.22
N THR A 52 -9.89 2.50 -7.94
CA THR A 52 -9.09 3.53 -7.27
C THR A 52 -8.50 2.98 -5.97
N LEU A 53 -7.21 3.23 -5.74
CA LEU A 53 -6.48 2.78 -4.57
C LEU A 53 -5.66 3.93 -3.99
N LEU A 54 -5.76 4.14 -2.67
CA LEU A 54 -4.86 4.98 -1.91
C LEU A 54 -3.95 4.11 -1.04
N ASP A 55 -2.63 4.32 -1.10
CA ASP A 55 -1.70 3.74 -0.14
C ASP A 55 -1.20 4.78 0.85
N VAL A 56 -1.55 4.62 2.12
CA VAL A 56 -1.25 5.56 3.19
C VAL A 56 0.13 5.28 3.77
N GLY A 57 1.03 6.26 3.63
CA GLY A 57 2.40 6.12 4.11
C GLY A 57 3.18 5.05 3.36
N THR A 58 3.12 5.10 2.03
CA THR A 58 3.68 4.06 1.13
C THR A 58 5.18 3.81 1.32
N GLY A 59 5.91 4.72 1.96
CA GLY A 59 7.34 4.59 2.20
C GLY A 59 8.15 4.50 0.90
N ALA A 60 8.89 3.41 0.75
CA ALA A 60 9.64 3.11 -0.47
C ALA A 60 8.78 2.42 -1.56
N GLY A 61 7.44 2.52 -1.47
CA GLY A 61 6.51 1.98 -2.47
C GLY A 61 5.82 0.66 -2.07
N PHE A 62 5.80 0.34 -0.77
CA PHE A 62 5.15 -0.87 -0.26
C PHE A 62 3.92 -0.58 0.61
N PRO A 63 2.76 -1.14 0.28
CA PRO A 63 2.46 -2.00 -0.87
C PRO A 63 2.14 -1.24 -2.16
N GLY A 64 1.89 0.09 -2.11
CA GLY A 64 1.21 0.85 -3.14
C GLY A 64 1.83 0.81 -4.52
N LEU A 65 3.14 1.02 -4.67
CA LEU A 65 3.79 1.00 -5.98
C LEU A 65 3.84 -0.43 -6.56
N VAL A 66 4.03 -1.43 -5.71
CA VAL A 66 3.98 -2.84 -6.11
C VAL A 66 2.59 -3.22 -6.62
N LEU A 67 1.53 -2.77 -5.93
CA LEU A 67 0.15 -2.97 -6.37
C LEU A 67 -0.15 -2.24 -7.68
N ALA A 68 0.40 -1.03 -7.86
CA ALA A 68 0.24 -0.28 -9.10
C ALA A 68 0.86 -1.00 -10.31
N ILE A 69 2.03 -1.62 -10.14
CA ILE A 69 2.67 -2.44 -11.18
C ILE A 69 1.82 -3.67 -11.53
N ALA A 70 1.22 -4.30 -10.52
CA ALA A 70 0.40 -5.50 -10.71
C ALA A 70 -1.01 -5.22 -11.25
N LEU A 71 -1.52 -4.01 -11.06
CA LEU A 71 -2.88 -3.58 -11.39
C LEU A 71 -2.86 -2.35 -12.32
N PRO A 72 -2.46 -2.48 -13.59
CA PRO A 72 -2.25 -1.35 -14.50
C PRO A 72 -3.53 -0.52 -14.77
N ASP A 73 -4.72 -1.12 -14.62
CA ASP A 73 -6.01 -0.44 -14.81
C ASP A 73 -6.53 0.24 -13.53
N THR A 74 -5.87 0.06 -12.39
CA THR A 74 -6.21 0.70 -11.11
C THR A 74 -5.50 2.05 -11.00
N LYS A 75 -6.24 3.13 -10.74
CA LYS A 75 -5.63 4.44 -10.43
C LYS A 75 -5.11 4.41 -8.99
N VAL A 76 -3.81 4.57 -8.82
CA VAL A 76 -3.13 4.47 -7.52
C VAL A 76 -2.59 5.81 -7.07
N VAL A 77 -2.97 6.23 -5.87
CA VAL A 77 -2.43 7.40 -5.19
C VAL A 77 -1.51 6.95 -4.06
N LEU A 78 -0.27 7.41 -4.08
CA LEU A 78 0.73 7.13 -3.06
C LEU A 78 0.89 8.34 -2.16
N ALA A 79 0.43 8.28 -0.90
CA ALA A 79 0.60 9.36 0.08
C ALA A 79 1.87 9.12 0.92
N GLU A 80 2.86 10.01 0.78
CA GLU A 80 4.14 9.93 1.50
C GLU A 80 4.67 11.34 1.83
N PRO A 81 4.83 11.71 3.11
CA PRO A 81 5.27 13.05 3.47
C PRO A 81 6.78 13.28 3.35
N LEU A 82 7.62 12.24 3.35
CA LEU A 82 9.07 12.39 3.37
C LEU A 82 9.63 12.66 1.97
N LYS A 83 10.19 13.84 1.76
CA LYS A 83 10.67 14.34 0.46
C LYS A 83 11.58 13.34 -0.30
N LYS A 84 12.54 12.70 0.37
CA LYS A 84 13.45 11.76 -0.28
C LYS A 84 12.74 10.51 -0.80
N ARG A 85 11.72 10.00 -0.09
CA ARG A 85 10.88 8.89 -0.56
C ARG A 85 9.99 9.32 -1.71
N VAL A 86 9.39 10.51 -1.61
CA VAL A 86 8.61 11.10 -2.71
C VAL A 86 9.44 11.23 -4.00
N SER A 87 10.70 11.70 -3.88
CA SER A 87 11.59 11.79 -5.05
C SER A 87 11.84 10.42 -5.68
N PHE A 88 12.10 9.41 -4.87
CA PHE A 88 12.26 8.03 -5.35
C PHE A 88 10.99 7.52 -6.02
N LEU A 89 9.82 7.67 -5.38
CA LEU A 89 8.54 7.19 -5.92
C LEU A 89 8.20 7.82 -7.27
N LYS A 90 8.42 9.14 -7.41
CA LYS A 90 8.22 9.86 -8.67
C LYS A 90 9.18 9.38 -9.76
N TYR A 91 10.45 9.20 -9.41
CA TYR A 91 11.44 8.67 -10.32
C TYR A 91 11.06 7.25 -10.78
N ALA A 92 10.75 6.36 -9.84
CA ALA A 92 10.37 4.98 -10.15
C ALA A 92 9.10 4.90 -11.02
N ALA A 93 8.09 5.74 -10.75
CA ALA A 93 6.88 5.78 -11.56
C ALA A 93 7.16 6.20 -13.02
N ILE A 94 8.10 7.12 -13.24
CA ILE A 94 8.52 7.55 -14.58
C ILE A 94 9.37 6.45 -15.26
N ASP A 95 10.36 5.93 -14.56
CA ASP A 95 11.29 4.91 -15.07
C ASP A 95 10.59 3.61 -15.48
N LEU A 96 9.54 3.25 -14.74
CA LEU A 96 8.69 2.08 -14.99
C LEU A 96 7.47 2.38 -15.90
N GLU A 97 7.38 3.60 -16.44
CA GLU A 97 6.27 4.05 -17.30
C GLU A 97 4.87 3.84 -16.70
N LEU A 98 4.71 4.00 -15.37
CA LEU A 98 3.46 3.78 -14.67
C LEU A 98 2.52 4.98 -14.79
N SER A 99 1.70 5.01 -15.84
CA SER A 99 0.73 6.09 -16.07
C SER A 99 -0.46 6.10 -15.09
N ASN A 100 -0.64 5.01 -14.35
CA ASN A 100 -1.71 4.84 -13.37
C ASN A 100 -1.34 5.30 -11.95
N VAL A 101 -0.15 5.88 -11.72
CA VAL A 101 0.37 6.29 -10.41
C VAL A 101 0.40 7.80 -10.28
N SER A 102 -0.08 8.31 -9.15
CA SER A 102 0.19 9.67 -8.68
C SER A 102 0.80 9.67 -7.28
N VAL A 103 1.76 10.57 -7.05
CA VAL A 103 2.48 10.68 -5.77
C VAL A 103 2.12 12.00 -5.09
N GLU A 104 1.45 11.90 -3.94
CA GLU A 104 1.06 13.01 -3.08
C GLU A 104 2.11 13.22 -1.97
N ALA A 105 2.88 14.31 -2.09
CA ALA A 105 3.95 14.67 -1.15
C ALA A 105 3.39 15.29 0.14
N LYS A 106 2.48 14.59 0.82
CA LYS A 106 1.77 15.07 2.02
C LYS A 106 1.26 13.93 2.88
N ARG A 107 0.83 14.26 4.09
CA ARG A 107 0.13 13.31 4.98
C ARG A 107 -1.28 13.06 4.44
N VAL A 108 -1.84 11.89 4.79
CA VAL A 108 -3.16 11.45 4.30
C VAL A 108 -4.27 12.43 4.65
N GLU A 109 -4.23 13.09 5.79
CA GLU A 109 -5.23 14.07 6.24
C GLU A 109 -5.35 15.28 5.30
N SER A 110 -4.33 15.52 4.48
CA SER A 110 -4.27 16.61 3.50
C SER A 110 -4.55 16.13 2.06
N VAL A 111 -4.80 14.85 1.85
CA VAL A 111 -5.20 14.32 0.55
C VAL A 111 -6.65 14.75 0.27
N ALA A 112 -6.86 15.45 -0.84
CA ALA A 112 -8.18 15.86 -1.31
C ALA A 112 -8.58 14.96 -2.48
N HIS A 113 -9.53 14.09 -2.27
CA HIS A 113 -10.02 13.14 -3.25
C HIS A 113 -11.49 12.78 -2.94
N GLU A 114 -12.22 12.30 -3.93
CA GLU A 114 -13.45 11.54 -3.71
C GLU A 114 -13.12 10.22 -2.98
N ALA A 115 -14.12 9.49 -2.54
CA ALA A 115 -13.90 8.21 -1.88
C ALA A 115 -13.10 7.24 -2.76
N PHE A 116 -12.16 6.53 -2.14
CA PHE A 116 -11.41 5.47 -2.81
C PHE A 116 -12.14 4.13 -2.69
N ASP A 117 -12.02 3.26 -3.72
CA ASP A 117 -12.52 1.89 -3.63
C ASP A 117 -11.74 1.07 -2.60
N LEU A 118 -10.40 1.25 -2.56
CA LEU A 118 -9.52 0.57 -1.62
C LEU A 118 -8.52 1.53 -0.98
N ILE A 119 -8.38 1.45 0.34
CA ILE A 119 -7.34 2.15 1.10
C ILE A 119 -6.42 1.11 1.72
N SER A 120 -5.14 1.16 1.37
CA SER A 120 -4.11 0.27 1.93
C SER A 120 -3.15 1.02 2.85
N SER A 121 -2.53 0.29 3.77
CA SER A 121 -1.46 0.79 4.61
C SER A 121 -0.61 -0.34 5.16
N ARG A 122 0.70 -0.08 5.35
CA ARG A 122 1.64 -1.00 5.98
C ARG A 122 2.49 -0.27 7.02
N ALA A 123 2.39 -0.73 8.30
CA ALA A 123 3.23 -0.27 9.41
C ALA A 123 3.21 1.25 9.69
N VAL A 124 2.06 1.92 9.47
CA VAL A 124 1.93 3.37 9.72
C VAL A 124 1.45 3.63 11.15
N THR A 125 0.27 3.10 11.51
CA THR A 125 -0.33 3.28 12.85
C THR A 125 -1.36 2.17 13.13
N ASN A 126 -2.11 2.29 14.25
CA ASN A 126 -3.16 1.34 14.58
C ASN A 126 -4.39 1.49 13.64
N THR A 127 -5.23 0.46 13.65
CA THR A 127 -6.39 0.36 12.76
C THR A 127 -7.38 1.49 12.95
N LYS A 128 -7.76 1.79 14.20
CA LYS A 128 -8.73 2.85 14.51
C LYS A 128 -8.28 4.21 13.96
N LEU A 129 -7.03 4.59 14.23
CA LEU A 129 -6.51 5.86 13.73
C LEU A 129 -6.44 5.93 12.21
N LEU A 130 -6.13 4.82 11.51
CA LEU A 130 -6.16 4.80 10.05
C LEU A 130 -7.56 5.06 9.51
N LEU A 131 -8.60 4.48 10.11
CA LEU A 131 -9.99 4.71 9.74
C LEU A 131 -10.37 6.18 9.96
N ASP A 132 -10.04 6.74 11.13
CA ASP A 132 -10.32 8.14 11.47
C ASP A 132 -9.62 9.12 10.49
N LEU A 133 -8.34 8.87 10.17
CA LEU A 133 -7.55 9.72 9.25
C LEU A 133 -8.05 9.70 7.81
N THR A 134 -8.74 8.66 7.40
CA THR A 134 -9.22 8.46 6.02
C THR A 134 -10.72 8.68 5.86
N GLU A 135 -11.43 9.04 6.92
CA GLU A 135 -12.88 9.21 6.93
C GLU A 135 -13.39 10.14 5.80
N LYS A 136 -12.69 11.24 5.53
CA LYS A 136 -13.08 12.23 4.50
C LYS A 136 -12.91 11.77 3.07
N ILE A 137 -12.16 10.69 2.84
CA ILE A 137 -11.82 10.14 1.53
C ILE A 137 -12.27 8.68 1.40
N SER A 138 -13.25 8.31 2.22
CA SER A 138 -13.91 7.02 2.22
C SER A 138 -15.42 7.18 2.27
N ASP A 139 -16.13 6.15 1.83
CA ASP A 139 -17.59 6.03 1.93
C ASP A 139 -17.99 4.62 2.39
N ALA A 140 -19.29 4.33 2.34
CA ALA A 140 -19.81 3.02 2.76
C ALA A 140 -19.29 1.85 1.90
N HIS A 141 -18.82 2.10 0.69
CA HIS A 141 -18.30 1.07 -0.24
C HIS A 141 -16.78 0.93 -0.19
N THR A 142 -16.08 1.86 0.47
CA THR A 142 -14.63 1.79 0.62
C THR A 142 -14.20 0.55 1.37
N GLU A 143 -13.29 -0.20 0.80
CA GLU A 143 -12.63 -1.34 1.43
C GLU A 143 -11.26 -0.93 1.98
N TYR A 144 -10.78 -1.64 3.01
CA TYR A 144 -9.46 -1.37 3.58
C TYR A 144 -8.63 -2.64 3.61
N LEU A 145 -7.36 -2.50 3.30
CA LEU A 145 -6.36 -3.57 3.33
C LEU A 145 -5.15 -3.13 4.16
N PHE A 146 -5.07 -3.62 5.39
CA PHE A 146 -3.98 -3.27 6.29
C PHE A 146 -3.03 -4.45 6.51
N TYR A 147 -1.75 -4.20 6.25
CA TYR A 147 -0.66 -5.17 6.45
C TYR A 147 -0.17 -5.06 7.88
N LYS A 148 -0.55 -6.02 8.72
CA LYS A 148 -0.36 -5.99 10.17
C LYS A 148 0.56 -7.11 10.67
N GLY A 149 1.05 -6.95 11.90
CA GLY A 149 1.68 -8.00 12.69
C GLY A 149 0.68 -8.64 13.67
N SER A 150 1.21 -9.29 14.71
CA SER A 150 0.39 -9.99 15.72
C SER A 150 -0.58 -9.09 16.50
N ARG A 151 -0.28 -7.81 16.64
CA ARG A 151 -1.14 -6.84 17.35
C ARG A 151 -2.48 -6.55 16.67
N VAL A 152 -2.72 -7.05 15.45
CA VAL A 152 -3.99 -6.84 14.75
C VAL A 152 -5.20 -7.33 15.56
N PHE A 153 -5.02 -8.40 16.33
CA PHE A 153 -6.11 -8.97 17.13
C PHE A 153 -6.53 -8.03 18.26
N ASP A 154 -5.58 -7.38 18.92
CA ASP A 154 -5.87 -6.37 19.95
C ASP A 154 -6.47 -5.09 19.33
N GLU A 155 -5.92 -4.65 18.19
CA GLU A 155 -6.38 -3.45 17.49
C GLU A 155 -7.82 -3.57 16.95
N ILE A 156 -8.24 -4.77 16.53
CA ILE A 156 -9.58 -4.97 15.97
C ILE A 156 -10.65 -5.03 17.07
N GLU A 157 -10.32 -5.43 18.30
CA GLU A 157 -11.28 -5.48 19.41
C GLU A 157 -11.96 -4.13 19.64
N ASP A 158 -11.24 -3.03 19.45
CA ASP A 158 -11.75 -1.66 19.63
C ASP A 158 -12.81 -1.26 18.60
N VAL A 159 -12.85 -1.90 17.44
CA VAL A 159 -13.67 -1.48 16.27
C VAL A 159 -14.52 -2.60 15.68
N GLN A 160 -14.35 -3.87 16.10
CA GLN A 160 -14.96 -5.05 15.47
C GLN A 160 -16.49 -5.02 15.39
N HIS A 161 -17.16 -4.42 16.36
CA HIS A 161 -18.63 -4.38 16.42
C HIS A 161 -19.27 -3.53 15.31
N GLN A 162 -18.48 -2.73 14.60
CA GLN A 162 -18.94 -1.80 13.56
C GLN A 162 -18.48 -2.22 12.16
N LEU A 163 -17.65 -3.26 12.05
CA LEU A 163 -16.95 -3.60 10.81
C LEU A 163 -17.24 -5.04 10.35
N ARG A 164 -17.32 -5.21 9.02
CA ARG A 164 -17.26 -6.52 8.38
C ARG A 164 -15.81 -6.72 7.93
N TYR A 165 -15.11 -7.70 8.48
CA TYR A 165 -13.70 -7.91 8.18
C TYR A 165 -13.32 -9.39 8.13
N ASP A 166 -12.20 -9.66 7.46
CA ASP A 166 -11.46 -10.92 7.52
C ASP A 166 -10.02 -10.64 7.94
N ILE A 167 -9.42 -11.55 8.69
CA ILE A 167 -7.97 -11.56 8.95
C ILE A 167 -7.38 -12.78 8.24
N VAL A 168 -6.61 -12.53 7.19
CA VAL A 168 -5.91 -13.57 6.43
C VAL A 168 -4.47 -13.65 6.93
N GLN A 169 -4.06 -14.85 7.38
CA GLN A 169 -2.72 -15.08 7.90
C GLN A 169 -1.84 -15.78 6.86
N LYS A 170 -0.61 -15.27 6.71
CA LYS A 170 0.44 -15.95 5.94
C LYS A 170 1.79 -15.71 6.60
N ASN A 171 2.45 -16.79 7.01
CA ASN A 171 3.69 -16.73 7.79
C ASN A 171 3.49 -15.87 9.06
N GLN A 172 4.30 -14.82 9.22
CA GLN A 172 4.21 -13.88 10.36
C GLN A 172 3.40 -12.62 10.03
N ARG A 173 2.76 -12.56 8.84
CA ARG A 173 1.94 -11.44 8.38
C ARG A 173 0.46 -11.73 8.61
N ASN A 174 -0.26 -10.71 9.08
CA ASN A 174 -1.71 -10.68 9.12
C ASN A 174 -2.19 -9.58 8.17
N TYR A 175 -3.09 -9.94 7.27
CA TYR A 175 -3.77 -8.98 6.39
C TYR A 175 -5.17 -8.76 6.94
N LEU A 176 -5.43 -7.56 7.47
CA LEU A 176 -6.76 -7.15 7.87
C LEU A 176 -7.47 -6.57 6.65
N TYR A 177 -8.50 -7.27 6.17
CA TYR A 177 -9.34 -6.84 5.07
C TYR A 177 -10.71 -6.45 5.59
N ILE A 178 -11.01 -5.15 5.58
CA ILE A 178 -12.30 -4.59 5.99
C ILE A 178 -13.12 -4.37 4.73
N LYS A 179 -14.35 -4.90 4.73
CA LYS A 179 -15.26 -4.87 3.58
C LYS A 179 -16.18 -3.68 3.65
N GLY A 180 -16.39 -3.01 2.54
CA GLY A 180 -17.43 -2.01 2.39
C GLY A 180 -18.85 -2.62 2.48
N SER A 181 -19.84 -1.76 2.57
CA SER A 181 -21.24 -2.15 2.47
C SER A 181 -21.53 -2.73 1.08
N ALA A 182 -22.33 -3.77 1.03
CA ALA A 182 -22.70 -4.43 -0.23
C ALA A 182 -23.68 -3.56 -1.02
#